data_0d86b3d72e794765aa087905d03aba89
#
_entry.id   0d86b3d72e794765aa087905d03aba89
#
_cell.length_a   1.000
_cell.length_b   1.000
_cell.length_c   1.000
_cell.angle_alpha   90.00
_cell.angle_beta   90.00
_cell.angle_gamma   90.00
#
_symmetry.space_group_name_H-M   'P 1'
#
loop_
_entity.id
_entity.type
_entity.pdbx_description
1 polymer ?
#
loop_
_entity_poly.entity_id
_entity_poly.type
_entity_poly.pdbx_seq_one_letter_code
_entity_poly.pdbx_strand_id
1 'polypeptide(L)'
;MNKWNTIKSLIENKDFEGLQDILHDEYLYLRETTLISKDEMVSFIKKRFEDGLTFEKLELIIENKDLLAWRDVLIEHGGKKWETTNVQLWKDNKVGRDVVSVRDLEKVDRI
;
A
#
# COMPACT_ATOMS: atom_id res chain seq x y z
N MET A 1 -13.73 5.93 12.59
CA MET A 1 -13.32 5.32 11.29
C MET A 1 -12.51 4.06 11.57
N ASN A 2 -12.79 2.98 10.88
CA ASN A 2 -11.96 1.79 10.90
C ASN A 2 -10.97 1.89 9.74
N LYS A 3 -9.71 2.14 10.04
CA LYS A 3 -8.66 2.34 9.03
C LYS A 3 -8.47 1.14 8.13
N TRP A 4 -8.42 -0.06 8.74
CA TRP A 4 -8.18 -1.28 7.99
C TRP A 4 -9.31 -1.58 7.00
N ASN A 5 -10.55 -1.50 7.46
CA ASN A 5 -11.70 -1.74 6.57
C ASN A 5 -11.72 -0.74 5.42
N THR A 6 -11.38 0.52 5.69
CA THR A 6 -11.33 1.56 4.66
C THR A 6 -10.25 1.24 3.62
N ILE A 7 -9.02 1.02 4.05
CA ILE A 7 -7.90 0.73 3.13
C ILE A 7 -8.13 -0.58 2.37
N LYS A 8 -8.54 -1.63 3.06
CA LYS A 8 -8.79 -2.93 2.45
C LYS A 8 -9.85 -2.83 1.35
N SER A 9 -10.94 -2.13 1.62
CA SER A 9 -12.01 -1.91 0.64
C SER A 9 -11.51 -1.16 -0.59
N LEU A 10 -10.73 -0.10 -0.39
CA LEU A 10 -10.16 0.67 -1.49
C LEU A 10 -9.24 -0.17 -2.38
N ILE A 11 -8.43 -1.02 -1.77
CA ILE A 11 -7.52 -1.93 -2.48
C ILE A 11 -8.31 -2.99 -3.24
N GLU A 12 -9.24 -3.67 -2.58
CA GLU A 12 -10.02 -4.76 -3.18
C GLU A 12 -10.86 -4.27 -4.36
N ASN A 13 -11.39 -3.06 -4.28
CA ASN A 13 -12.21 -2.47 -5.33
C ASN A 13 -11.40 -1.67 -6.35
N LYS A 14 -10.09 -1.58 -6.17
CA LYS A 14 -9.21 -0.74 -7.00
C LYS A 14 -9.74 0.68 -7.13
N ASP A 15 -10.22 1.23 -6.03
CA ASP A 15 -10.82 2.56 -5.97
C ASP A 15 -9.72 3.62 -5.95
N PHE A 16 -9.24 3.99 -7.11
CA PHE A 16 -8.15 4.94 -7.28
C PHE A 16 -8.49 6.30 -6.68
N GLU A 17 -9.71 6.81 -6.92
CA GLU A 17 -10.11 8.12 -6.40
C GLU A 17 -10.17 8.11 -4.87
N GLY A 18 -10.71 7.03 -4.29
CA GLY A 18 -10.75 6.87 -2.84
C GLY A 18 -9.36 6.79 -2.23
N LEU A 19 -8.44 6.07 -2.87
CA LEU A 19 -7.05 6.02 -2.42
C LEU A 19 -6.38 7.39 -2.49
N GLN A 20 -6.61 8.15 -3.55
CA GLN A 20 -6.10 9.51 -3.66
C GLN A 20 -6.63 10.40 -2.54
N ASP A 21 -7.92 10.31 -2.25
CA ASP A 21 -8.58 11.15 -1.25
C ASP A 21 -8.13 10.83 0.18
N ILE A 22 -7.75 9.58 0.46
CA ILE A 22 -7.30 9.19 1.79
C ILE A 22 -5.86 9.59 2.10
N LEU A 23 -5.09 10.00 1.09
CA LEU A 23 -3.72 10.47 1.31
C LEU A 23 -3.72 11.92 1.77
N HIS A 24 -3.01 12.20 2.86
CA HIS A 24 -2.83 13.55 3.36
C HIS A 24 -2.08 14.41 2.34
N ASP A 25 -2.30 15.72 2.35
CA ASP A 25 -1.58 16.64 1.44
C ASP A 25 -0.07 16.60 1.60
N GLU A 26 0.39 16.29 2.81
CA GLU A 26 1.82 16.16 3.14
C GLU A 26 2.31 14.72 3.11
N TYR A 27 1.58 13.84 2.41
CA TYR A 27 1.91 12.43 2.33
C TYR A 27 3.30 12.17 1.78
N LEU A 28 4.02 11.23 2.41
CA LEU A 28 5.29 10.71 1.91
C LEU A 28 5.28 9.19 2.00
N TYR A 29 5.80 8.57 0.98
CA TYR A 29 5.99 7.12 0.88
C TYR A 29 7.49 6.83 0.90
N LEU A 30 7.91 5.91 1.74
CA LEU A 30 9.30 5.47 1.84
C LEU A 30 9.39 3.98 1.60
N ARG A 31 10.20 3.58 0.64
CA ARG A 31 10.55 2.19 0.38
C ARG A 31 12.06 2.12 0.19
N GLU A 32 12.76 1.49 1.13
CA GLU A 32 14.24 1.46 1.17
C GLU A 32 14.80 2.88 1.11
N THR A 33 15.45 3.24 0.00
CA THR A 33 16.03 4.58 -0.21
C THR A 33 15.19 5.47 -1.11
N THR A 34 14.01 4.99 -1.55
CA THR A 34 13.11 5.73 -2.43
C THR A 34 12.09 6.49 -1.62
N LEU A 35 12.00 7.80 -1.83
CA LEU A 35 11.04 8.69 -1.19
C LEU A 35 10.13 9.28 -2.27
N ILE A 36 8.81 9.11 -2.10
CA ILE A 36 7.83 9.51 -3.11
C ILE A 36 6.78 10.43 -2.48
N SER A 37 6.49 11.55 -3.15
CA SER A 37 5.44 12.49 -2.75
C SER A 37 4.04 11.98 -3.07
N LYS A 38 3.01 12.68 -2.58
CA LYS A 38 1.61 12.34 -2.88
C LYS A 38 1.34 12.30 -4.38
N ASP A 39 1.75 13.33 -5.12
CA ASP A 39 1.47 13.40 -6.56
C ASP A 39 2.14 12.28 -7.33
N GLU A 40 3.37 11.96 -6.98
CA GLU A 40 4.10 10.84 -7.59
C GLU A 40 3.45 9.51 -7.24
N MET A 41 3.00 9.33 -5.99
CA MET A 41 2.33 8.11 -5.56
C MET A 41 1.00 7.92 -6.27
N VAL A 42 0.22 8.98 -6.42
CA VAL A 42 -1.07 8.93 -7.12
C VAL A 42 -0.87 8.48 -8.57
N SER A 43 0.10 9.05 -9.27
CA SER A 43 0.43 8.66 -10.63
C SER A 43 0.90 7.21 -10.72
N PHE A 44 1.71 6.78 -9.78
CA PHE A 44 2.24 5.42 -9.70
C PHE A 44 1.12 4.40 -9.50
N ILE A 45 0.23 4.63 -8.54
CA ILE A 45 -0.89 3.72 -8.24
C ILE A 45 -1.82 3.62 -9.45
N LYS A 46 -2.14 4.74 -10.08
CA LYS A 46 -3.01 4.77 -11.24
C LYS A 46 -2.46 3.88 -12.36
N LYS A 47 -1.20 4.03 -12.67
CA LYS A 47 -0.55 3.23 -13.69
C LYS A 47 -0.54 1.74 -13.33
N ARG A 48 -0.24 1.41 -12.08
CA ARG A 48 -0.19 0.02 -11.61
C ARG A 48 -1.56 -0.64 -11.72
N PHE A 49 -2.62 0.05 -11.36
CA PHE A 49 -3.97 -0.48 -11.50
C PHE A 49 -4.37 -0.67 -12.96
N GLU A 50 -4.02 0.27 -13.82
CA GLU A 50 -4.26 0.17 -15.27
C GLU A 50 -3.50 -1.01 -15.87
N ASP A 51 -2.31 -1.31 -15.38
CA ASP A 51 -1.46 -2.42 -15.85
C ASP A 51 -1.90 -3.78 -15.28
N GLY A 52 -2.95 -3.84 -14.47
CA GLY A 52 -3.53 -5.11 -14.01
C GLY A 52 -2.95 -5.65 -12.71
N LEU A 53 -2.34 -4.80 -11.88
CA LEU A 53 -1.89 -5.21 -10.55
C LEU A 53 -3.06 -5.73 -9.73
N THR A 54 -2.89 -6.89 -9.07
CA THR A 54 -3.86 -7.45 -8.15
C THR A 54 -3.22 -7.76 -6.81
N PHE A 55 -4.07 -7.98 -5.80
CA PHE A 55 -3.61 -8.29 -4.44
C PHE A 55 -4.25 -9.58 -3.96
N GLU A 56 -3.50 -10.34 -3.17
CA GLU A 56 -4.04 -11.48 -2.42
C GLU A 56 -3.50 -11.42 -0.99
N LYS A 57 -4.13 -12.20 -0.09
CA LYS A 57 -3.69 -12.36 1.30
C LYS A 57 -3.52 -11.02 2.03
N LEU A 58 -4.53 -10.18 1.98
CA LEU A 58 -4.55 -8.95 2.77
C LEU A 58 -4.74 -9.29 4.25
N GLU A 59 -3.68 -9.17 5.04
CA GLU A 59 -3.65 -9.55 6.46
C GLU A 59 -3.33 -8.35 7.35
N LEU A 60 -4.25 -8.03 8.25
CA LEU A 60 -4.03 -7.00 9.26
C LEU A 60 -2.97 -7.45 10.26
N ILE A 61 -1.98 -6.60 10.54
CA ILE A 61 -1.00 -6.82 11.59
C ILE A 61 -1.41 -6.05 12.85
N ILE A 62 -1.62 -4.75 12.73
CA ILE A 62 -2.03 -3.92 13.86
C ILE A 62 -2.78 -2.68 13.35
N GLU A 63 -3.75 -2.27 14.13
CA GLU A 63 -4.46 -1.01 13.94
C GLU A 63 -4.65 -0.35 15.29
N ASN A 64 -4.28 0.93 15.38
CA ASN A 64 -4.60 1.75 16.55
C ASN A 64 -4.94 3.18 16.09
N LYS A 65 -5.00 4.12 17.03
CA LYS A 65 -5.42 5.49 16.76
C LYS A 65 -4.62 6.17 15.64
N ASP A 66 -3.30 5.93 15.62
CA ASP A 66 -2.38 6.67 14.74
C ASP A 66 -1.68 5.80 13.71
N LEU A 67 -1.88 4.48 13.77
CA LEU A 67 -1.07 3.55 13.01
C LEU A 67 -1.93 2.42 12.44
N LEU A 68 -1.59 2.05 11.20
CA LEU A 68 -2.13 0.86 10.54
C LEU A 68 -0.98 0.10 9.91
N ALA A 69 -0.90 -1.21 10.16
CA ALA A 69 0.08 -2.05 9.49
C ALA A 69 -0.58 -3.32 8.98
N TRP A 70 -0.21 -3.73 7.78
CA TRP A 70 -0.70 -4.97 7.18
C TRP A 70 0.35 -5.58 6.27
N ARG A 71 0.10 -6.83 5.91
CA ARG A 71 0.91 -7.57 4.93
C ARG A 71 0.00 -8.01 3.79
N ASP A 72 0.52 -7.94 2.59
CA ASP A 72 -0.19 -8.46 1.43
C ASP A 72 0.78 -9.15 0.47
N VAL A 73 0.21 -9.87 -0.48
CA VAL A 73 0.93 -10.38 -1.64
C VAL A 73 0.37 -9.65 -2.85
N LEU A 74 1.19 -8.89 -3.53
CA LEU A 74 0.79 -8.27 -4.78
C LEU A 74 1.29 -9.09 -5.97
N ILE A 75 0.47 -9.11 -7.01
CA ILE A 75 0.72 -9.88 -8.22
C ILE A 75 0.77 -8.91 -9.39
N GLU A 76 1.93 -8.83 -10.04
CA GLU A 76 2.09 -8.00 -11.22
C GLU A 76 1.47 -8.66 -12.45
N HIS A 77 1.20 -7.85 -13.46
CA HIS A 77 0.87 -8.34 -14.78
C HIS A 77 1.99 -9.28 -15.24
N GLY A 78 1.67 -10.51 -15.58
CA GLY A 78 2.67 -11.54 -15.86
C GLY A 78 2.85 -12.56 -14.72
N GLY A 79 2.24 -12.32 -13.56
CA GLY A 79 2.16 -13.30 -12.49
C GLY A 79 3.26 -13.25 -11.44
N LYS A 80 4.22 -12.35 -11.55
CA LYS A 80 5.26 -12.24 -10.53
C LYS A 80 4.67 -11.76 -9.22
N LYS A 81 5.04 -12.42 -8.12
CA LYS A 81 4.50 -12.16 -6.78
C LYS A 81 5.52 -11.52 -5.87
N TRP A 82 5.06 -10.53 -5.12
CA TRP A 82 5.84 -9.84 -4.10
C TRP A 82 5.07 -9.83 -2.80
N GLU A 83 5.75 -10.05 -1.67
CA GLU A 83 5.15 -9.83 -0.37
C GLU A 83 5.50 -8.41 0.09
N THR A 84 4.49 -7.64 0.48
CA THR A 84 4.72 -6.30 1.01
C THR A 84 4.27 -6.24 2.45
N THR A 85 5.03 -5.53 3.27
CA THR A 85 4.64 -5.14 4.62
C THR A 85 4.52 -3.63 4.63
N ASN A 86 3.34 -3.16 4.97
CA ASN A 86 2.99 -1.75 4.89
C ASN A 86 2.75 -1.21 6.29
N VAL A 87 3.40 -0.11 6.63
CA VAL A 87 3.17 0.61 7.88
C VAL A 87 2.74 2.03 7.54
N GLN A 88 1.54 2.41 7.96
CA GLN A 88 0.99 3.73 7.72
C GLN A 88 0.89 4.51 9.03
N LEU A 89 1.34 5.75 9.00
CA LEU A 89 1.10 6.72 10.06
C LEU A 89 -0.01 7.66 9.61
N TRP A 90 -1.05 7.76 10.42
CA TRP A 90 -2.25 8.53 10.10
C TRP A 90 -2.28 9.85 10.83
N LYS A 91 -2.78 10.88 10.15
CA LYS A 91 -2.94 12.23 10.69
C LYS A 91 -4.22 12.82 10.09
N ASP A 92 -5.07 13.41 10.93
CA ASP A 92 -6.30 14.06 10.48
C ASP A 92 -7.21 13.13 9.65
N ASN A 93 -7.30 11.86 10.08
CA ASN A 93 -8.05 10.80 9.39
C ASN A 93 -7.57 10.49 7.97
N LYS A 94 -6.32 10.82 7.68
CA LYS A 94 -5.69 10.53 6.38
C LYS A 94 -4.31 9.91 6.59
N VAL A 95 -3.84 9.23 5.56
CA VAL A 95 -2.52 8.62 5.59
C VAL A 95 -1.46 9.71 5.40
N GLY A 96 -0.63 9.93 6.41
CA GLY A 96 0.45 10.91 6.34
C GLY A 96 1.77 10.34 5.89
N ARG A 97 2.06 9.11 6.29
CA ARG A 97 3.31 8.42 5.93
C ARG A 97 3.04 6.97 5.64
N ASP A 98 3.68 6.45 4.61
CA ASP A 98 3.74 5.04 4.29
C ASP A 98 5.19 4.58 4.33
N VAL A 99 5.46 3.52 5.08
CA VAL A 99 6.76 2.84 5.05
C VAL A 99 6.51 1.42 4.58
N VAL A 100 7.12 1.04 3.47
CA VAL A 100 6.84 -0.24 2.82
C VAL A 100 8.13 -1.04 2.64
N SER A 101 8.06 -2.31 3.05
CA SER A 101 9.10 -3.31 2.81
C SER A 101 8.58 -4.31 1.79
N VAL A 102 9.38 -4.64 0.81
CA VAL A 102 9.01 -5.54 -0.29
C VAL A 102 9.97 -6.72 -0.36
N ARG A 103 9.40 -7.91 -0.45
CA ARG A 103 10.17 -9.15 -0.55
C ARG A 103 9.79 -9.92 -1.83
N ASP A 104 10.79 -10.30 -2.61
CA ASP A 104 10.60 -11.10 -3.82
C ASP A 104 10.34 -12.55 -3.42
N LEU A 105 9.12 -13.05 -3.60
CA LEU A 105 8.74 -14.41 -3.21
C LEU A 105 9.43 -15.49 -4.04
N GLU A 106 9.90 -15.18 -5.23
CA GLU A 106 10.60 -16.15 -6.07
C GLU A 106 12.02 -16.43 -5.56
N LYS A 107 12.56 -15.55 -4.71
CA LYS A 107 13.93 -15.65 -4.19
C LYS A 107 14.02 -16.10 -2.75
N VAL A 108 12.88 -16.20 -2.05
CA VAL A 108 12.82 -16.44 -0.60
C VAL A 108 13.42 -17.79 -0.22
N ASP A 109 13.23 -18.80 -1.05
CA ASP A 109 13.59 -20.18 -0.73
C ASP A 109 15.04 -20.54 -1.05
N ARG A 110 15.88 -19.56 -1.29
CA ARG A 110 17.27 -19.76 -1.68
C ARG A 110 18.28 -19.49 -0.58
N ILE A 111 17.82 -19.42 0.61
CA ILE A 111 18.71 -19.21 1.77
C ILE A 111 19.31 -20.52 2.22
#